data_e93b3fb9251fb2429bfbac21c63b1e75
#
_entry.id   e93b3fb9251fb2429bfbac21c63b1e75
#
_cell.length_a   1.000
_cell.length_b   1.000
_cell.length_c   1.000
_cell.angle_alpha   90.00
_cell.angle_beta   90.00
_cell.angle_gamma   90.00
#
_symmetry.space_group_name_H-M   'P 1'
#
loop_
_entity.id
_entity.type
_entity.pdbx_description
1 polymer ?
#
loop_
_entity_poly.entity_id
_entity_poly.type
_entity_poly.pdbx_seq_one_letter_code
_entity_poly.pdbx_strand_id
1 'polypeptide(L)'
;MRINLEFGIWNLDFVPKVSTIGLVVMVFLFVSCSGDSVPDCFQNAGNPVRKEVEVSEFTKITVFDNVTLFIKQGPEQKVEIETGEYLLNEVTATVEDGRLLLHDTNDCNFTRKYGLTKIYVTVPNLTEIRSSTGFPVTSDGVLTFPTISLLSERFNDPEADNTSGKFHLELDCQNLNIVSNGIAYFHLTGKTVNFNITLAAGDSRLEAQDLKAQNINFNHRGTNDMLI
;
A
#
# COMPACT_ATOMS: atom_id res chain seq x y z
N MET A 1 30.54 79.20 20.80
CA MET A 1 30.67 77.85 21.37
C MET A 1 30.30 76.86 20.26
N ARG A 2 31.29 76.31 19.50
CA ARG A 2 31.06 75.36 18.41
C ARG A 2 31.43 73.98 18.93
N ILE A 3 30.45 73.07 18.93
CA ILE A 3 30.62 71.65 19.32
C ILE A 3 30.90 70.89 18.02
N ASN A 4 32.13 70.43 17.86
CA ASN A 4 32.47 69.46 16.78
C ASN A 4 32.08 68.08 17.25
N LEU A 5 31.15 67.45 16.54
CA LEU A 5 30.86 66.03 16.67
C LEU A 5 31.72 65.27 15.64
N GLU A 6 32.75 64.61 16.13
CA GLU A 6 33.49 63.63 15.29
C GLU A 6 32.71 62.31 15.30
N PHE A 7 32.16 61.95 14.15
CA PHE A 7 31.63 60.59 13.89
C PHE A 7 32.79 59.64 13.63
N GLY A 8 33.09 58.82 14.61
CA GLY A 8 34.03 57.70 14.43
C GLY A 8 33.44 56.66 13.49
N ILE A 9 34.11 56.49 12.33
CA ILE A 9 33.82 55.44 11.34
C ILE A 9 34.33 54.14 11.96
N TRP A 10 33.38 53.28 12.38
CA TRP A 10 33.72 51.91 12.78
C TRP A 10 34.05 51.12 11.50
N ASN A 11 35.32 50.73 11.36
CA ASN A 11 35.76 49.81 10.32
C ASN A 11 35.11 48.43 10.57
N LEU A 12 34.15 48.07 9.76
CA LEU A 12 33.59 46.74 9.66
C LEU A 12 34.49 45.82 8.82
N ASP A 13 35.73 45.60 9.28
CA ASP A 13 36.60 44.56 8.70
C ASP A 13 36.46 43.22 9.47
N PHE A 14 35.22 42.77 9.65
CA PHE A 14 34.96 41.44 10.14
C PHE A 14 34.22 40.62 9.09
N VAL A 15 34.83 40.49 7.91
CA VAL A 15 34.50 39.40 6.99
C VAL A 15 35.33 38.20 7.45
N PRO A 16 34.72 37.18 8.07
CA PRO A 16 35.46 35.97 8.35
C PRO A 16 35.98 35.44 7.02
N LYS A 17 37.28 35.28 6.91
CA LYS A 17 37.92 34.53 5.82
C LYS A 17 37.39 33.08 5.98
N VAL A 18 36.24 32.81 5.35
CA VAL A 18 35.77 31.42 5.21
C VAL A 18 36.89 30.73 4.44
N SER A 19 37.66 29.92 5.14
CA SER A 19 38.75 29.17 4.56
C SER A 19 38.18 28.39 3.36
N THR A 20 38.83 28.51 2.21
CA THR A 20 38.45 27.77 1.00
C THR A 20 38.25 26.26 1.31
N ILE A 21 38.97 25.76 2.29
CA ILE A 21 38.83 24.41 2.82
C ILE A 21 37.45 24.20 3.49
N GLY A 22 36.96 25.17 4.26
CA GLY A 22 35.61 25.09 4.88
C GLY A 22 34.49 25.05 3.84
N LEU A 23 34.63 25.85 2.75
CA LEU A 23 33.67 25.84 1.65
C LEU A 23 33.69 24.51 0.88
N VAL A 24 34.88 23.97 0.61
CA VAL A 24 35.05 22.65 -0.04
C VAL A 24 34.48 21.53 0.81
N VAL A 25 34.75 21.52 2.12
CA VAL A 25 34.18 20.52 3.04
C VAL A 25 32.67 20.66 3.11
N MET A 26 32.11 21.87 3.11
CA MET A 26 30.66 22.10 3.10
C MET A 26 30.01 21.62 1.79
N VAL A 27 30.67 21.77 0.65
CA VAL A 27 30.20 21.25 -0.65
C VAL A 27 30.22 19.73 -0.68
N PHE A 28 31.23 19.09 -0.09
CA PHE A 28 31.28 17.61 0.03
C PHE A 28 30.20 17.02 0.95
N LEU A 29 29.69 17.78 1.92
CA LEU A 29 28.57 17.33 2.77
C LEU A 29 27.23 17.34 2.05
N PHE A 30 27.10 18.05 0.92
CA PHE A 30 25.89 18.07 0.08
C PHE A 30 25.91 17.01 -1.04
N VAL A 31 27.01 16.30 -1.27
CA VAL A 31 27.07 15.13 -2.17
C VAL A 31 26.69 13.88 -1.38
N SER A 32 25.60 13.95 -0.65
CA SER A 32 25.12 12.83 0.15
C SER A 32 24.16 11.99 -0.66
N CYS A 33 24.64 10.82 -1.06
CA CYS A 33 23.96 9.53 -1.10
C CYS A 33 22.46 9.55 -1.38
N SER A 34 22.12 9.39 -2.64
CA SER A 34 20.89 8.69 -3.03
C SER A 34 21.30 7.24 -3.36
N GLY A 35 20.91 6.26 -2.56
CA GLY A 35 21.26 4.86 -2.78
C GLY A 35 20.73 3.95 -1.68
N ASP A 36 20.85 2.64 -1.85
CA ASP A 36 20.35 1.58 -0.97
C ASP A 36 20.88 1.62 0.48
N SER A 37 21.91 2.42 0.76
CA SER A 37 22.55 2.52 2.08
C SER A 37 22.12 3.72 2.91
N VAL A 38 21.15 4.51 2.42
CA VAL A 38 20.58 5.64 3.16
C VAL A 38 19.49 5.11 4.09
N PRO A 39 19.40 5.56 5.36
CA PRO A 39 18.29 5.20 6.23
C PRO A 39 16.94 5.51 5.57
N ASP A 40 15.97 4.61 5.65
CA ASP A 40 14.67 4.64 4.96
C ASP A 40 13.97 6.00 5.00
N CYS A 41 14.05 6.67 6.15
CA CYS A 41 13.42 7.98 6.37
C CYS A 41 13.88 9.06 5.39
N PHE A 42 15.12 9.00 4.90
CA PHE A 42 15.73 9.96 4.00
C PHE A 42 16.02 9.41 2.60
N GLN A 43 15.76 8.12 2.40
CA GLN A 43 15.95 7.45 1.13
C GLN A 43 14.98 8.01 0.10
N ASN A 44 15.46 8.37 -1.08
CA ASN A 44 14.58 8.66 -2.19
C ASN A 44 14.16 7.34 -2.89
N ALA A 45 13.09 7.38 -3.67
CA ALA A 45 12.60 6.18 -4.33
C ALA A 45 13.46 5.73 -5.53
N GLY A 46 14.24 6.62 -6.12
CA GLY A 46 14.90 6.39 -7.41
C GLY A 46 13.90 6.36 -8.58
N ASN A 47 14.31 5.78 -9.70
CA ASN A 47 13.44 5.61 -10.85
C ASN A 47 12.42 4.48 -10.61
N PRO A 48 11.20 4.58 -11.15
CA PRO A 48 10.26 3.47 -11.11
C PRO A 48 10.83 2.26 -11.85
N VAL A 49 10.77 1.10 -11.20
CA VAL A 49 11.16 -0.19 -11.77
C VAL A 49 10.02 -1.19 -11.64
N ARG A 50 9.89 -2.09 -12.61
CA ARG A 50 8.93 -3.20 -12.56
C ARG A 50 9.67 -4.51 -12.79
N LYS A 51 9.48 -5.46 -11.88
CA LYS A 51 10.19 -6.73 -11.86
C LYS A 51 9.21 -7.87 -11.63
N GLU A 52 9.31 -8.91 -12.43
CA GLU A 52 8.63 -10.17 -12.20
C GLU A 52 9.34 -10.97 -11.13
N VAL A 53 8.57 -11.60 -10.25
CA VAL A 53 9.05 -12.44 -9.15
C VAL A 53 8.49 -13.85 -9.33
N GLU A 54 9.38 -14.83 -9.34
CA GLU A 54 8.99 -16.24 -9.36
C GLU A 54 8.54 -16.65 -7.95
N VAL A 55 7.32 -17.21 -7.88
CA VAL A 55 6.73 -17.71 -6.63
C VAL A 55 6.08 -19.07 -6.88
N SER A 56 5.95 -19.87 -5.85
CA SER A 56 5.21 -21.14 -5.91
C SER A 56 3.73 -20.91 -6.18
N GLU A 57 2.98 -21.96 -6.51
CA GLU A 57 1.52 -21.89 -6.69
C GLU A 57 0.81 -21.47 -5.41
N PHE A 58 -0.20 -20.60 -5.56
CA PHE A 58 -1.05 -20.13 -4.49
C PHE A 58 -2.49 -19.95 -4.97
N THR A 59 -3.42 -19.96 -4.03
CA THR A 59 -4.85 -19.66 -4.24
C THR A 59 -5.38 -18.64 -3.24
N LYS A 60 -4.54 -18.14 -2.35
CA LYS A 60 -4.87 -17.12 -1.34
C LYS A 60 -3.83 -16.02 -1.37
N ILE A 61 -4.25 -14.81 -1.04
CA ILE A 61 -3.34 -13.65 -0.92
C ILE A 61 -3.59 -12.97 0.43
N THR A 62 -2.50 -12.62 1.11
CA THR A 62 -2.51 -11.59 2.17
C THR A 62 -1.61 -10.44 1.72
N VAL A 63 -2.17 -9.24 1.71
CA VAL A 63 -1.43 -8.02 1.39
C VAL A 63 -1.25 -7.19 2.65
N PHE A 64 0.01 -6.86 2.98
CA PHE A 64 0.40 -6.12 4.17
C PHE A 64 0.92 -4.72 3.82
N ASP A 65 1.06 -3.89 4.83
CA ASP A 65 1.80 -2.63 4.86
C ASP A 65 1.38 -1.63 3.77
N ASN A 66 2.34 -1.08 3.03
CA ASN A 66 2.14 0.01 2.07
C ASN A 66 1.87 -0.47 0.63
N VAL A 67 1.40 -1.70 0.44
CA VAL A 67 1.20 -2.31 -0.87
C VAL A 67 -0.18 -1.98 -1.45
N THR A 68 -0.19 -1.46 -2.69
CA THR A 68 -1.38 -1.43 -3.56
C THR A 68 -1.40 -2.71 -4.40
N LEU A 69 -2.48 -3.46 -4.35
CA LEU A 69 -2.62 -4.73 -5.08
C LEU A 69 -3.55 -4.59 -6.29
N PHE A 70 -3.06 -5.01 -7.45
CA PHE A 70 -3.86 -5.18 -8.66
C PHE A 70 -4.00 -6.67 -9.00
N ILE A 71 -5.23 -7.14 -9.17
CA ILE A 71 -5.53 -8.54 -9.45
C ILE A 71 -6.16 -8.66 -10.82
N LYS A 72 -5.62 -9.53 -11.65
CA LYS A 72 -6.15 -9.88 -12.95
C LYS A 72 -6.38 -11.38 -13.04
N GLN A 73 -7.50 -11.79 -13.62
CA GLN A 73 -7.67 -13.21 -13.96
C GLN A 73 -6.99 -13.50 -15.28
N GLY A 74 -6.21 -14.57 -15.32
CA GLY A 74 -5.51 -15.02 -16.53
C GLY A 74 -5.10 -16.49 -16.43
N PRO A 75 -4.70 -17.12 -17.54
CA PRO A 75 -4.45 -18.55 -17.59
C PRO A 75 -3.20 -18.99 -16.84
N GLU A 76 -2.24 -18.08 -16.68
CA GLU A 76 -0.95 -18.35 -16.02
C GLU A 76 -0.77 -17.48 -14.80
N GLN A 77 -0.10 -18.03 -13.77
CA GLN A 77 0.24 -17.30 -12.57
C GLN A 77 1.44 -16.40 -12.83
N LYS A 78 1.32 -15.11 -12.47
CA LYS A 78 2.38 -14.12 -12.60
C LYS A 78 2.29 -13.11 -11.46
N VAL A 79 3.43 -12.76 -10.86
CA VAL A 79 3.55 -11.72 -9.85
C VAL A 79 4.60 -10.71 -10.29
N GLU A 80 4.23 -9.43 -10.34
CA GLU A 80 5.13 -8.34 -10.71
C GLU A 80 5.09 -7.26 -9.64
N ILE A 81 6.27 -6.81 -9.20
CA ILE A 81 6.44 -5.71 -8.26
C ILE A 81 6.86 -4.46 -9.03
N GLU A 82 6.13 -3.36 -8.84
CA GLU A 82 6.45 -2.02 -9.33
C GLU A 82 6.69 -1.10 -8.13
N THR A 83 7.90 -0.55 -8.02
CA THR A 83 8.26 0.38 -6.95
C THR A 83 9.46 1.23 -7.40
N GLY A 84 10.00 2.08 -6.53
CA GLY A 84 11.27 2.77 -6.77
C GLY A 84 12.47 1.82 -6.72
N GLU A 85 13.49 2.06 -7.54
CA GLU A 85 14.67 1.18 -7.63
C GLU A 85 15.39 0.97 -6.29
N TYR A 86 15.41 2.00 -5.44
CA TYR A 86 16.04 1.93 -4.12
C TYR A 86 15.15 1.32 -3.03
N LEU A 87 13.85 1.13 -3.31
CA LEU A 87 12.88 0.54 -2.38
C LEU A 87 12.68 -0.96 -2.63
N LEU A 88 13.13 -1.46 -3.78
CA LEU A 88 12.81 -2.81 -4.25
C LEU A 88 13.28 -3.92 -3.31
N ASN A 89 14.39 -3.70 -2.60
CA ASN A 89 14.97 -4.69 -1.69
C ASN A 89 14.11 -4.93 -0.44
N GLU A 90 13.26 -3.97 -0.07
CA GLU A 90 12.35 -4.03 1.08
C GLU A 90 10.94 -4.50 0.69
N VAL A 91 10.72 -4.84 -0.60
CA VAL A 91 9.44 -5.37 -1.08
C VAL A 91 9.57 -6.87 -1.34
N THR A 92 8.73 -7.65 -0.69
CA THR A 92 8.77 -9.11 -0.80
C THR A 92 7.44 -9.70 -1.25
N ALA A 93 7.53 -10.80 -2.00
CA ALA A 93 6.42 -11.66 -2.38
C ALA A 93 6.85 -13.11 -2.12
N THR A 94 6.28 -13.74 -1.10
CA THR A 94 6.61 -15.11 -0.69
C THR A 94 5.35 -15.96 -0.61
N VAL A 95 5.47 -17.28 -0.78
CA VAL A 95 4.33 -18.18 -0.65
C VAL A 95 4.55 -19.13 0.51
N GLU A 96 3.58 -19.13 1.44
CA GLU A 96 3.53 -20.02 2.58
C GLU A 96 2.15 -20.72 2.61
N ASP A 97 2.14 -22.03 2.69
CA ASP A 97 0.91 -22.86 2.74
C ASP A 97 -0.14 -22.51 1.67
N GLY A 98 0.33 -22.24 0.42
CA GLY A 98 -0.54 -21.85 -0.70
C GLY A 98 -1.13 -20.44 -0.61
N ARG A 99 -0.56 -19.59 0.25
CA ARG A 99 -0.89 -18.18 0.43
C ARG A 99 0.28 -17.30 -0.01
N LEU A 100 0.04 -16.39 -0.90
CA LEU A 100 0.98 -15.34 -1.29
C LEU A 100 0.94 -14.23 -0.23
N LEU A 101 2.08 -13.95 0.38
CA LEU A 101 2.32 -12.89 1.34
C LEU A 101 3.06 -11.76 0.64
N LEU A 102 2.48 -10.55 0.68
CA LEU A 102 3.01 -9.36 0.01
C LEU A 102 3.32 -8.31 1.05
N HIS A 103 4.59 -7.90 1.15
CA HIS A 103 5.06 -6.92 2.11
C HIS A 103 5.87 -5.80 1.44
N ASP A 104 5.75 -4.60 2.00
CA ASP A 104 6.61 -3.45 1.74
C ASP A 104 7.03 -2.87 3.09
N THR A 105 8.25 -3.15 3.53
CA THR A 105 8.78 -2.74 4.82
C THR A 105 9.47 -1.36 4.80
N ASN A 106 9.32 -0.60 3.73
CA ASN A 106 9.80 0.78 3.62
C ASN A 106 8.96 1.76 4.48
N ASP A 107 9.01 1.62 5.81
CA ASP A 107 8.07 2.24 6.74
C ASP A 107 8.27 3.74 6.94
N CYS A 108 9.50 4.20 7.02
CA CYS A 108 9.80 5.59 7.32
C CYS A 108 9.95 6.42 6.04
N ASN A 109 9.24 7.57 5.99
CA ASN A 109 9.25 8.42 4.81
C ASN A 109 9.10 9.91 5.15
N PHE A 110 10.20 10.68 5.02
CA PHE A 110 10.17 12.14 5.10
C PHE A 110 10.26 12.83 3.74
N THR A 111 10.76 12.15 2.70
CA THR A 111 11.17 12.78 1.44
C THR A 111 10.42 12.28 0.21
N ARG A 112 9.78 11.12 0.28
CA ARG A 112 9.07 10.47 -0.84
C ARG A 112 7.56 10.42 -0.61
N LYS A 113 6.78 10.14 -1.64
CA LYS A 113 5.34 9.91 -1.54
C LYS A 113 5.06 8.52 -0.97
N TYR A 114 3.96 8.37 -0.23
CA TYR A 114 3.44 7.06 0.16
C TYR A 114 2.74 6.35 -1.02
N GLY A 115 2.61 5.03 -0.95
CA GLY A 115 1.87 4.24 -1.94
C GLY A 115 2.58 4.11 -3.29
N LEU A 116 3.90 4.12 -3.29
CA LEU A 116 4.71 3.92 -4.48
C LEU A 116 4.72 2.46 -4.92
N THR A 117 4.61 1.53 -3.96
CA THR A 117 4.66 0.10 -4.23
C THR A 117 3.32 -0.41 -4.71
N LYS A 118 3.35 -0.99 -5.90
CA LYS A 118 2.23 -1.68 -6.54
C LYS A 118 2.65 -3.09 -6.88
N ILE A 119 1.78 -4.04 -6.57
CA ILE A 119 2.01 -5.43 -6.94
C ILE A 119 0.86 -5.87 -7.86
N TYR A 120 1.23 -6.45 -8.99
CA TYR A 120 0.30 -6.95 -9.99
C TYR A 120 0.33 -8.47 -9.96
N VAL A 121 -0.83 -9.05 -9.70
CA VAL A 121 -1.00 -10.50 -9.61
C VAL A 121 -1.96 -10.97 -10.70
N THR A 122 -1.46 -11.78 -11.62
CA THR A 122 -2.29 -12.51 -12.60
C THR A 122 -2.41 -13.96 -12.14
N VAL A 123 -3.62 -14.50 -12.07
CA VAL A 123 -3.86 -15.88 -11.61
C VAL A 123 -5.08 -16.50 -12.30
N PRO A 124 -5.10 -17.83 -12.49
CA PRO A 124 -6.29 -18.52 -13.00
C PRO A 124 -7.43 -18.57 -11.99
N ASN A 125 -7.14 -18.66 -10.70
CA ASN A 125 -8.13 -18.73 -9.62
C ASN A 125 -7.59 -18.24 -8.30
N LEU A 126 -8.46 -17.57 -7.52
CA LEU A 126 -8.25 -17.24 -6.10
C LEU A 126 -9.48 -17.65 -5.30
N THR A 127 -9.27 -18.04 -4.06
CA THR A 127 -10.32 -18.38 -3.09
C THR A 127 -10.41 -17.37 -1.95
N GLU A 128 -9.33 -16.61 -1.69
CA GLU A 128 -9.27 -15.66 -0.60
C GLU A 128 -8.33 -14.49 -0.92
N ILE A 129 -8.78 -13.29 -0.56
CA ILE A 129 -7.97 -12.08 -0.53
C ILE A 129 -8.12 -11.46 0.85
N ARG A 130 -7.04 -11.42 1.61
CA ARG A 130 -6.96 -10.75 2.90
C ARG A 130 -6.20 -9.43 2.73
N SER A 131 -6.79 -8.35 3.23
CA SER A 131 -6.14 -7.03 3.24
C SER A 131 -5.77 -6.64 4.65
N SER A 132 -4.47 -6.46 4.87
CA SER A 132 -3.85 -5.83 6.06
C SER A 132 -3.06 -4.59 5.64
N THR A 133 -3.60 -3.83 4.69
CA THR A 133 -3.02 -2.58 4.19
C THR A 133 -4.08 -1.48 4.14
N GLY A 134 -3.66 -0.23 4.30
CA GLY A 134 -4.50 0.95 4.06
C GLY A 134 -4.66 1.31 2.58
N PHE A 135 -3.94 0.61 1.68
CA PHE A 135 -3.96 0.85 0.24
C PHE A 135 -4.98 -0.04 -0.49
N PRO A 136 -5.39 0.35 -1.72
CA PRO A 136 -6.41 -0.39 -2.44
C PRO A 136 -5.97 -1.78 -2.91
N VAL A 137 -6.93 -2.71 -2.87
CA VAL A 137 -6.95 -3.96 -3.62
C VAL A 137 -7.94 -3.79 -4.76
N THR A 138 -7.47 -3.85 -6.00
CA THR A 138 -8.26 -3.50 -7.18
C THR A 138 -8.24 -4.63 -8.20
N SER A 139 -9.37 -4.94 -8.82
CA SER A 139 -9.40 -5.84 -9.98
C SER A 139 -9.06 -5.11 -11.28
N ASP A 140 -8.22 -5.74 -12.11
CA ASP A 140 -7.99 -5.34 -13.51
C ASP A 140 -8.92 -6.19 -14.41
N GLY A 141 -10.15 -5.72 -14.55
CA GLY A 141 -11.26 -6.41 -15.21
C GLY A 141 -12.07 -7.31 -14.26
N VAL A 142 -13.00 -8.06 -14.85
CA VAL A 142 -13.91 -8.95 -14.13
C VAL A 142 -13.19 -10.19 -13.61
N LEU A 143 -13.33 -10.48 -12.32
CA LEU A 143 -12.83 -11.71 -11.70
C LEU A 143 -13.96 -12.75 -11.66
N THR A 144 -13.78 -13.88 -12.38
CA THR A 144 -14.79 -14.93 -12.50
C THR A 144 -14.47 -16.16 -11.63
N PHE A 145 -13.85 -15.94 -10.49
CA PHE A 145 -13.53 -17.02 -9.54
C PHE A 145 -14.82 -17.64 -8.98
N PRO A 146 -14.97 -18.97 -8.96
CA PRO A 146 -16.21 -19.60 -8.51
C PRO A 146 -16.61 -19.23 -7.08
N THR A 147 -15.64 -19.13 -6.20
CA THR A 147 -15.82 -18.69 -4.80
C THR A 147 -14.68 -17.79 -4.40
N ILE A 148 -14.99 -16.62 -3.83
CA ILE A 148 -14.00 -15.69 -3.33
C ILE A 148 -14.40 -15.17 -1.96
N SER A 149 -13.46 -15.10 -1.03
CA SER A 149 -13.59 -14.54 0.29
C SER A 149 -12.72 -13.28 0.42
N LEU A 150 -13.31 -12.17 0.81
CA LEU A 150 -12.66 -10.89 1.05
C LEU A 150 -12.59 -10.67 2.57
N LEU A 151 -11.38 -10.61 3.10
CA LEU A 151 -11.14 -10.54 4.54
C LEU A 151 -10.43 -9.25 4.91
N SER A 152 -10.94 -8.53 5.90
CA SER A 152 -10.27 -7.44 6.59
C SER A 152 -10.54 -7.56 8.08
N GLU A 153 -9.91 -8.55 8.70
CA GLU A 153 -10.08 -8.92 10.10
C GLU A 153 -8.81 -9.59 10.63
N ARG A 154 -8.63 -9.59 11.94
CA ARG A 154 -7.45 -10.13 12.63
C ARG A 154 -7.74 -11.33 13.56
N PHE A 155 -8.95 -11.88 13.56
CA PHE A 155 -9.30 -12.99 14.45
C PHE A 155 -8.56 -14.27 14.12
N ASN A 156 -8.42 -14.56 12.81
CA ASN A 156 -7.82 -15.79 12.31
C ASN A 156 -6.36 -15.60 11.89
N ASP A 157 -5.91 -14.37 11.81
CA ASP A 157 -4.56 -14.00 11.42
C ASP A 157 -4.14 -12.74 12.21
N PRO A 158 -3.53 -12.92 13.41
CA PRO A 158 -3.14 -11.81 14.26
C PRO A 158 -2.05 -10.91 13.65
N GLU A 159 -1.28 -11.40 12.67
CA GLU A 159 -0.26 -10.61 11.96
C GLU A 159 -0.92 -9.64 10.97
N ALA A 160 -2.12 -9.96 10.48
CA ALA A 160 -2.93 -9.07 9.66
C ALA A 160 -3.68 -8.04 10.53
N ASP A 161 -2.97 -7.22 11.28
CA ASP A 161 -3.50 -6.31 12.30
C ASP A 161 -4.13 -5.04 11.75
N ASN A 162 -3.77 -4.62 10.52
CA ASN A 162 -4.41 -3.50 9.84
C ASN A 162 -5.73 -3.92 9.20
N THR A 163 -6.85 -3.46 9.76
CA THR A 163 -8.21 -3.77 9.30
C THR A 163 -8.87 -2.60 8.58
N SER A 164 -8.09 -1.75 7.89
CA SER A 164 -8.56 -0.60 7.08
C SER A 164 -8.58 -0.88 5.57
N GLY A 165 -8.64 -2.14 5.17
CA GLY A 165 -8.60 -2.58 3.78
C GLY A 165 -9.58 -1.85 2.86
N LYS A 166 -9.17 -1.60 1.60
CA LYS A 166 -10.01 -0.98 0.58
C LYS A 166 -10.10 -1.93 -0.62
N PHE A 167 -11.29 -2.43 -0.90
CA PHE A 167 -11.54 -3.34 -2.03
C PHE A 167 -12.34 -2.63 -3.11
N HIS A 168 -11.81 -2.59 -4.33
CA HIS A 168 -12.47 -2.08 -5.53
C HIS A 168 -12.49 -3.20 -6.56
N LEU A 169 -13.53 -4.05 -6.55
CA LEU A 169 -13.54 -5.27 -7.33
C LEU A 169 -14.78 -5.37 -8.23
N GLU A 170 -14.55 -5.83 -9.46
CA GLU A 170 -15.59 -6.25 -10.37
C GLU A 170 -15.64 -7.79 -10.40
N LEU A 171 -16.78 -8.39 -10.07
CA LEU A 171 -16.91 -9.81 -9.79
C LEU A 171 -18.02 -10.47 -10.62
N ASP A 172 -17.77 -11.70 -11.08
CA ASP A 172 -18.78 -12.62 -11.63
C ASP A 172 -18.55 -14.00 -11.01
N CYS A 173 -19.18 -14.28 -9.87
CA CYS A 173 -18.87 -15.48 -9.09
C CYS A 173 -20.14 -16.20 -8.60
N GLN A 174 -19.98 -17.44 -8.13
CA GLN A 174 -21.07 -18.18 -7.51
C GLN A 174 -21.23 -17.78 -6.03
N ASN A 175 -20.11 -17.68 -5.29
CA ASN A 175 -20.13 -17.36 -3.88
C ASN A 175 -19.15 -16.24 -3.57
N LEU A 176 -19.68 -15.16 -3.03
CA LEU A 176 -18.91 -14.03 -2.50
C LEU A 176 -19.09 -13.97 -0.99
N ASN A 177 -17.98 -14.01 -0.25
CA ASN A 177 -17.99 -13.90 1.20
C ASN A 177 -17.20 -12.67 1.63
N ILE A 178 -17.72 -11.89 2.55
CA ILE A 178 -17.04 -10.77 3.20
C ILE A 178 -17.00 -11.02 4.70
N VAL A 179 -15.82 -10.83 5.30
CA VAL A 179 -15.64 -10.77 6.74
C VAL A 179 -14.78 -9.55 7.10
N SER A 180 -15.31 -8.69 7.96
CA SER A 180 -14.60 -7.52 8.45
C SER A 180 -14.88 -7.24 9.91
N ASN A 181 -13.88 -6.71 10.63
CA ASN A 181 -14.02 -6.27 12.03
C ASN A 181 -13.34 -4.92 12.32
N GLY A 182 -13.11 -4.11 11.28
CA GLY A 182 -12.39 -2.85 11.37
C GLY A 182 -13.12 -1.70 10.70
N ILE A 183 -12.36 -0.98 9.87
CA ILE A 183 -12.83 0.19 9.13
C ILE A 183 -12.66 -0.01 7.60
N ALA A 184 -12.75 -1.24 7.14
CA ALA A 184 -12.58 -1.59 5.73
C ALA A 184 -13.68 -0.97 4.86
N TYR A 185 -13.31 -0.71 3.62
CA TYR A 185 -14.21 -0.21 2.59
C TYR A 185 -14.30 -1.20 1.43
N PHE A 186 -15.51 -1.59 1.08
CA PHE A 186 -15.79 -2.50 -0.02
C PHE A 186 -16.64 -1.77 -1.07
N HIS A 187 -16.08 -1.55 -2.26
CA HIS A 187 -16.79 -1.10 -3.44
C HIS A 187 -16.81 -2.25 -4.45
N LEU A 188 -17.98 -2.87 -4.62
CA LEU A 188 -18.13 -4.10 -5.39
C LEU A 188 -19.17 -3.94 -6.49
N THR A 189 -18.81 -4.40 -7.70
CA THR A 189 -19.68 -4.34 -8.87
C THR A 189 -19.77 -5.71 -9.56
N GLY A 190 -20.72 -5.89 -10.49
CA GLY A 190 -20.87 -7.09 -11.27
C GLY A 190 -22.00 -8.01 -10.80
N LYS A 191 -21.75 -9.30 -10.57
CA LYS A 191 -22.81 -10.25 -10.15
C LYS A 191 -22.28 -11.42 -9.33
N THR A 192 -23.16 -11.96 -8.48
CA THR A 192 -22.92 -13.19 -7.70
C THR A 192 -24.23 -13.96 -7.50
N VAL A 193 -24.16 -15.25 -7.26
CA VAL A 193 -25.35 -16.02 -6.86
C VAL A 193 -25.60 -15.87 -5.36
N ASN A 194 -24.60 -16.15 -4.54
CA ASN A 194 -24.69 -16.05 -3.09
C ASN A 194 -23.75 -14.99 -2.56
N PHE A 195 -24.30 -14.01 -1.86
CA PHE A 195 -23.56 -12.93 -1.23
C PHE A 195 -23.70 -13.03 0.30
N ASN A 196 -22.63 -13.45 0.97
CA ASN A 196 -22.57 -13.59 2.41
C ASN A 196 -21.69 -12.49 3.00
N ILE A 197 -22.23 -11.73 3.95
CA ILE A 197 -21.60 -10.54 4.53
C ILE A 197 -21.59 -10.68 6.05
N THR A 198 -20.41 -10.55 6.65
CA THR A 198 -20.23 -10.47 8.09
C THR A 198 -19.40 -9.25 8.43
N LEU A 199 -20.06 -8.17 8.86
CA LEU A 199 -19.41 -7.02 9.49
C LEU A 199 -19.51 -7.21 11.00
N ALA A 200 -18.49 -7.84 11.57
CA ALA A 200 -18.55 -8.35 12.96
C ALA A 200 -18.43 -7.26 14.01
N ALA A 201 -17.70 -6.17 13.69
CA ALA A 201 -17.52 -4.99 14.53
C ALA A 201 -16.92 -3.85 13.71
N GLY A 202 -16.80 -2.66 14.32
CA GLY A 202 -16.15 -1.52 13.73
C GLY A 202 -17.04 -0.71 12.79
N ASP A 203 -16.40 0.06 11.90
CA ASP A 203 -17.04 1.04 11.02
C ASP A 203 -16.81 0.73 9.53
N SER A 204 -16.81 -0.56 9.18
CA SER A 204 -16.63 -0.99 7.78
C SER A 204 -17.83 -0.60 6.94
N ARG A 205 -17.56 -0.09 5.74
CA ARG A 205 -18.55 0.37 4.77
C ARG A 205 -18.61 -0.57 3.57
N LEU A 206 -19.82 -0.89 3.13
CA LEU A 206 -20.08 -1.66 1.91
C LEU A 206 -20.89 -0.83 0.92
N GLU A 207 -20.37 -0.70 -0.30
CA GLU A 207 -21.06 -0.14 -1.47
C GLU A 207 -21.11 -1.23 -2.55
N ALA A 208 -22.28 -1.83 -2.71
CA ALA A 208 -22.53 -2.93 -3.64
C ALA A 208 -23.84 -2.73 -4.44
N GLN A 209 -24.27 -1.48 -4.65
CA GLN A 209 -25.49 -1.12 -5.39
C GLN A 209 -25.42 -1.59 -6.86
N ASP A 210 -24.21 -1.68 -7.43
CA ASP A 210 -23.96 -2.17 -8.79
C ASP A 210 -23.57 -3.66 -8.83
N LEU A 211 -23.70 -4.39 -7.71
CA LEU A 211 -23.50 -5.83 -7.61
C LEU A 211 -24.86 -6.55 -7.59
N LYS A 212 -25.18 -7.29 -8.65
CA LYS A 212 -26.42 -8.08 -8.72
C LYS A 212 -26.25 -9.42 -7.97
N ALA A 213 -26.99 -9.61 -6.89
CA ALA A 213 -26.98 -10.87 -6.13
C ALA A 213 -28.34 -11.56 -6.19
N GLN A 214 -28.36 -12.91 -6.27
CA GLN A 214 -29.60 -13.68 -6.19
C GLN A 214 -30.03 -13.92 -4.75
N ASN A 215 -29.07 -14.26 -3.89
CA ASN A 215 -29.28 -14.51 -2.49
C ASN A 215 -28.33 -13.66 -1.67
N ILE A 216 -28.84 -12.93 -0.69
CA ILE A 216 -28.05 -12.09 0.20
C ILE A 216 -28.28 -12.57 1.64
N ASN A 217 -27.19 -12.89 2.33
CA ASN A 217 -27.20 -13.22 3.75
C ASN A 217 -26.22 -12.29 4.46
N PHE A 218 -26.69 -11.57 5.47
CA PHE A 218 -25.83 -10.62 6.18
C PHE A 218 -25.95 -10.72 7.70
N ASN A 219 -24.84 -10.50 8.37
CA ASN A 219 -24.73 -10.30 9.79
C ASN A 219 -23.96 -8.97 10.01
N HIS A 220 -24.68 -7.92 10.35
CA HIS A 220 -24.13 -6.58 10.50
C HIS A 220 -24.22 -6.14 11.96
N ARG A 221 -23.04 -5.96 12.59
CA ARG A 221 -22.86 -5.45 13.95
C ARG A 221 -21.97 -4.21 13.99
N GLY A 222 -21.59 -3.69 12.83
CA GLY A 222 -20.83 -2.45 12.70
C GLY A 222 -21.72 -1.23 12.84
N THR A 223 -21.09 -0.05 12.72
CA THR A 223 -21.74 1.26 12.91
C THR A 223 -22.02 2.00 11.60
N ASN A 224 -21.39 1.60 10.49
CA ASN A 224 -21.55 2.24 9.18
C ASN A 224 -22.65 1.58 8.33
N ASP A 225 -23.10 2.30 7.30
CA ASP A 225 -24.14 1.84 6.39
C ASP A 225 -23.62 0.78 5.39
N MET A 226 -24.52 -0.11 5.00
CA MET A 226 -24.37 -0.98 3.84
C MET A 226 -25.31 -0.51 2.73
N LEU A 227 -24.77 -0.21 1.56
CA LEU A 227 -25.51 0.14 0.35
C LEU A 227 -25.48 -1.07 -0.59
N ILE A 228 -26.60 -1.80 -0.69
CA ILE A 228 -26.77 -3.05 -1.46
C ILE A 228 -28.02 -3.01 -2.33
#